data_9ae70583ecec0e368a95a928afb92c0e
#
_entry.id   9ae70583ecec0e368a95a928afb92c0e
#
_cell.length_a   1.000
_cell.length_b   1.000
_cell.length_c   1.000
_cell.angle_alpha   90.00
_cell.angle_beta   90.00
_cell.angle_gamma   90.00
#
_symmetry.space_group_name_H-M   'P 1'
#
loop_
_entity.id
_entity.type
_entity.pdbx_description
1 polymer ?
#
loop_
_entity_poly.entity_id
_entity_poly.type
_entity_poly.pdbx_seq_one_letter_code
_entity_poly.pdbx_strand_id
1 'polypeptide(L)'
;MKSLILSAAALALTAVLPAQASEDLAKKHLCTTCHVVKGAKTIGPAYADVAKKYAGQKDAEAKLADKVKKGGQGVWGQVPMPPNAAVPDADLKALVKWILSVK
;
A
#
# COMPACT_ATOMS: atom_id res chain seq x y z
N MET A 1 27.84 -47.24 21.57
CA MET A 1 27.55 -45.81 21.73
C MET A 1 26.96 -45.30 20.42
N LYS A 2 25.68 -45.08 20.40
CA LYS A 2 24.96 -44.60 19.20
C LYS A 2 24.76 -43.11 19.34
N SER A 3 25.46 -42.34 18.50
CA SER A 3 25.28 -40.90 18.41
C SER A 3 23.98 -40.60 17.67
N LEU A 4 23.03 -40.05 18.39
CA LEU A 4 21.81 -39.50 17.83
C LEU A 4 22.14 -38.10 17.31
N ILE A 5 22.24 -37.96 15.99
CA ILE A 5 22.33 -36.66 15.34
C ILE A 5 20.88 -36.14 15.24
N LEU A 6 20.53 -35.22 16.12
CA LEU A 6 19.31 -34.43 15.97
C LEU A 6 19.54 -33.42 14.86
N SER A 7 19.00 -33.69 13.67
CA SER A 7 18.88 -32.69 12.64
C SER A 7 17.75 -31.75 13.02
N ALA A 8 18.11 -30.58 13.53
CA ALA A 8 17.15 -29.49 13.68
C ALA A 8 16.83 -28.94 12.27
N ALA A 9 15.67 -29.31 11.74
CA ALA A 9 15.14 -28.70 10.56
C ALA A 9 14.73 -27.26 10.91
N ALA A 10 15.57 -26.29 10.51
CA ALA A 10 15.19 -24.89 10.58
C ALA A 10 14.06 -24.63 9.58
N LEU A 11 12.83 -24.47 10.06
CA LEU A 11 11.75 -23.94 9.25
C LEU A 11 12.07 -22.49 8.95
N ALA A 12 12.58 -22.23 7.75
CA ALA A 12 12.66 -20.87 7.24
C ALA A 12 11.22 -20.40 6.97
N LEU A 13 10.69 -19.58 7.87
CA LEU A 13 9.48 -18.81 7.61
C LEU A 13 9.83 -17.78 6.53
N THR A 14 9.54 -18.12 5.27
CA THR A 14 9.56 -17.13 4.19
C THR A 14 8.39 -16.19 4.43
N ALA A 15 8.69 -15.02 4.99
CA ALA A 15 7.72 -13.94 5.06
C ALA A 15 7.33 -13.58 3.63
N VAL A 16 6.08 -13.83 3.24
CA VAL A 16 5.53 -13.36 1.98
C VAL A 16 5.61 -11.84 2.00
N LEU A 17 6.40 -11.26 1.08
CA LEU A 17 6.54 -9.81 0.96
C LEU A 17 5.16 -9.19 0.70
N PRO A 18 4.70 -8.22 1.53
CA PRO A 18 3.36 -7.65 1.42
C PRO A 18 3.12 -6.83 0.15
N ALA A 19 4.17 -6.53 -0.65
CA ALA A 19 4.06 -5.68 -1.82
C ALA A 19 3.06 -6.18 -2.86
N GLN A 20 3.10 -7.48 -3.22
CA GLN A 20 2.19 -8.07 -4.20
C GLN A 20 0.77 -8.20 -3.66
N ALA A 21 0.63 -8.58 -2.38
CA ALA A 21 -0.66 -8.65 -1.71
C ALA A 21 -1.33 -7.28 -1.64
N SER A 22 -0.56 -6.21 -1.47
CA SER A 22 -1.07 -4.84 -1.39
C SER A 22 -1.47 -4.26 -2.74
N GLU A 23 -0.82 -4.65 -3.83
CA GLU A 23 -1.29 -4.35 -5.18
C GLU A 23 -2.63 -5.05 -5.46
N ASP A 24 -2.76 -6.30 -5.04
CA ASP A 24 -4.02 -7.03 -5.12
C ASP A 24 -5.12 -6.37 -4.27
N LEU A 25 -4.78 -5.81 -3.11
CA LEU A 25 -5.71 -5.01 -2.31
C LEU A 25 -6.17 -3.75 -3.05
N ALA A 26 -5.28 -3.07 -3.76
CA ALA A 26 -5.65 -1.92 -4.58
C ALA A 26 -6.65 -2.30 -5.67
N LYS A 27 -6.45 -3.43 -6.33
CA LYS A 27 -7.38 -3.97 -7.32
C LYS A 27 -8.71 -4.37 -6.70
N LYS A 28 -8.66 -5.08 -5.57
CA LYS A 28 -9.85 -5.51 -4.83
C LYS A 28 -10.76 -4.35 -4.44
N HIS A 29 -10.17 -3.25 -4.01
CA HIS A 29 -10.91 -2.05 -3.59
C HIS A 29 -11.09 -1.02 -4.71
N LEU A 30 -10.86 -1.41 -5.97
CA LEU A 30 -11.07 -0.59 -7.17
C LEU A 30 -10.24 0.69 -7.23
N CYS A 31 -9.15 0.76 -6.49
CA CYS A 31 -8.25 1.91 -6.51
C CYS A 31 -7.60 2.09 -7.88
N THR A 32 -7.31 0.99 -8.56
CA THR A 32 -6.67 0.97 -9.89
C THR A 32 -7.56 1.50 -11.02
N THR A 33 -8.82 1.77 -10.74
CA THR A 33 -9.71 2.47 -11.68
C THR A 33 -9.24 3.91 -11.93
N CYS A 34 -8.66 4.55 -10.91
CA CYS A 34 -8.21 5.94 -10.96
C CYS A 34 -6.71 6.12 -10.80
N HIS A 35 -6.02 5.14 -10.22
CA HIS A 35 -4.59 5.20 -9.94
C HIS A 35 -3.82 4.13 -10.70
N VAL A 36 -2.71 4.53 -11.32
CA VAL A 36 -1.69 3.60 -11.82
C VAL A 36 -0.58 3.46 -10.77
N VAL A 37 0.15 2.37 -10.82
CA VAL A 37 1.28 2.17 -9.88
C VAL A 37 2.44 3.08 -10.25
N LYS A 38 2.80 3.11 -11.52
CA LYS A 38 3.88 3.95 -12.07
C LYS A 38 3.45 4.52 -13.42
N GLY A 39 4.05 5.61 -13.78
CA GLY A 39 3.86 6.24 -15.08
C GLY A 39 3.05 7.53 -15.00
N ALA A 40 2.43 7.91 -16.12
CA ALA A 40 1.69 9.16 -16.21
C ALA A 40 0.42 9.14 -15.35
N LYS A 41 0.13 10.27 -14.72
CA LYS A 41 -1.13 10.50 -14.02
C LYS A 41 -2.31 10.22 -14.96
N THR A 42 -3.29 9.51 -14.43
CA THR A 42 -4.58 9.29 -15.09
C THR A 42 -5.64 10.18 -14.43
N ILE A 43 -6.66 9.60 -13.82
CA ILE A 43 -7.65 10.35 -13.03
C ILE A 43 -7.02 10.83 -11.73
N GLY A 44 -6.39 9.90 -10.97
CA GLY A 44 -5.61 10.21 -9.79
C GLY A 44 -4.11 10.09 -10.05
N PRO A 45 -3.26 10.52 -9.09
CA PRO A 45 -1.82 10.42 -9.24
C PRO A 45 -1.35 8.97 -9.25
N ALA A 46 -0.25 8.69 -9.95
CA ALA A 46 0.44 7.42 -9.86
C ALA A 46 0.96 7.20 -8.42
N TYR A 47 0.93 5.97 -7.94
CA TYR A 47 1.40 5.67 -6.58
C TYR A 47 2.88 5.97 -6.39
N ALA A 48 3.70 5.81 -7.42
CA ALA A 48 5.11 6.22 -7.37
C ALA A 48 5.27 7.72 -7.08
N ASP A 49 4.40 8.55 -7.65
CA ASP A 49 4.43 10.00 -7.40
C ASP A 49 3.92 10.34 -6.01
N VAL A 50 2.92 9.60 -5.51
CA VAL A 50 2.45 9.74 -4.13
C VAL A 50 3.57 9.41 -3.16
N ALA A 51 4.26 8.28 -3.35
CA ALA A 51 5.39 7.87 -2.52
C ALA A 51 6.50 8.92 -2.51
N LYS A 52 6.79 9.49 -3.66
CA LYS A 52 7.81 10.53 -3.83
C LYS A 52 7.44 11.82 -3.08
N LYS A 53 6.18 12.25 -3.19
CA LYS A 53 5.70 13.45 -2.51
C LYS A 53 5.76 13.34 -0.99
N TYR A 54 5.44 12.18 -0.45
CA TYR A 54 5.37 11.96 0.99
C TYR A 54 6.64 11.34 1.60
N ALA A 55 7.69 11.16 0.80
CA ALA A 55 8.96 10.61 1.28
C ALA A 55 9.51 11.43 2.45
N GLY A 56 9.91 10.75 3.51
CA GLY A 56 10.48 11.37 4.70
C GLY A 56 9.48 12.03 5.66
N GLN A 57 8.19 12.02 5.33
CA GLN A 57 7.16 12.54 6.24
C GLN A 57 6.74 11.45 7.23
N LYS A 58 6.93 11.69 8.52
CA LYS A 58 6.64 10.71 9.60
C LYS A 58 5.16 10.39 9.74
N ASP A 59 4.29 11.32 9.40
CA ASP A 59 2.84 11.21 9.51
C ASP A 59 2.15 10.79 8.20
N ALA A 60 2.92 10.44 7.18
CA ALA A 60 2.39 10.12 5.86
C ALA A 60 1.40 8.95 5.87
N GLU A 61 1.69 7.89 6.61
CA GLU A 61 0.76 6.73 6.69
C GLU A 61 -0.60 7.15 7.23
N ALA A 62 -0.63 7.89 8.33
CA ALA A 62 -1.87 8.34 8.94
C ALA A 62 -2.63 9.33 8.05
N LYS A 63 -1.92 10.27 7.42
CA LYS A 63 -2.51 11.22 6.48
C LYS A 63 -3.14 10.55 5.27
N LEU A 64 -2.43 9.61 4.67
CA LEU A 64 -2.92 8.91 3.49
C LEU A 64 -4.05 7.94 3.81
N ALA A 65 -4.00 7.27 4.95
CA ALA A 65 -5.10 6.44 5.42
C ALA A 65 -6.38 7.26 5.59
N ASP A 66 -6.27 8.42 6.22
CA ASP A 66 -7.40 9.36 6.39
C ASP A 66 -7.91 9.86 5.03
N LYS A 67 -7.00 10.19 4.12
CA LYS A 67 -7.34 10.65 2.76
C LYS A 67 -8.13 9.58 1.98
N VAL A 68 -7.72 8.34 2.02
CA VAL A 68 -8.42 7.24 1.35
C VAL A 68 -9.80 7.05 1.96
N LYS A 69 -9.89 7.09 3.28
CA LYS A 69 -11.15 6.87 4.00
C LYS A 69 -12.18 7.98 3.75
N LYS A 70 -11.75 9.22 3.78
CA LYS A 70 -12.62 10.40 3.70
C LYS A 70 -12.69 11.03 2.29
N GLY A 71 -11.74 10.70 1.42
CA GLY A 71 -11.61 11.35 0.13
C GLY A 71 -11.07 12.78 0.22
N GLY A 72 -11.15 13.49 -0.86
CA GLY A 72 -10.72 14.90 -0.92
C GLY A 72 -10.27 15.33 -2.30
N GLN A 73 -9.86 16.60 -2.41
CA GLN A 73 -9.35 17.19 -3.64
C GLN A 73 -8.36 18.30 -3.32
N GLY A 74 -7.69 18.81 -4.34
CA GLY A 74 -6.83 19.99 -4.26
C GLY A 74 -5.34 19.68 -4.17
N VAL A 75 -4.93 18.61 -3.51
CA VAL A 75 -3.50 18.25 -3.39
C VAL A 75 -2.91 17.86 -4.74
N TRP A 76 -3.68 17.17 -5.57
CA TRP A 76 -3.28 16.66 -6.87
C TRP A 76 -4.12 17.24 -8.02
N GLY A 77 -4.84 18.32 -7.77
CA GLY A 77 -5.71 19.00 -8.73
C GLY A 77 -7.17 19.01 -8.29
N GLN A 78 -8.05 19.36 -9.20
CA GLN A 78 -9.46 19.64 -8.93
C GLN A 78 -10.35 18.38 -8.93
N VAL A 79 -9.88 17.28 -9.51
CA VAL A 79 -10.67 16.06 -9.56
C VAL A 79 -10.76 15.45 -8.16
N PRO A 80 -11.96 15.29 -7.60
CA PRO A 80 -12.12 14.76 -6.26
C PRO A 80 -11.88 13.25 -6.24
N MET A 81 -11.21 12.79 -5.19
CA MET A 81 -11.16 11.38 -4.83
C MET A 81 -12.37 11.08 -3.94
N PRO A 82 -13.24 10.12 -4.32
CA PRO A 82 -14.37 9.77 -3.47
C PRO A 82 -13.91 9.08 -2.19
N PRO A 83 -14.69 9.16 -1.11
CA PRO A 83 -14.38 8.46 0.13
C PRO A 83 -14.49 6.93 -0.04
N ASN A 84 -13.58 6.21 0.59
CA ASN A 84 -13.54 4.74 0.59
C ASN A 84 -13.74 4.19 2.01
N ALA A 85 -14.84 4.60 2.64
CA ALA A 85 -15.11 4.28 4.05
C ALA A 85 -15.31 2.77 4.31
N ALA A 86 -15.63 1.98 3.28
CA ALA A 86 -15.85 0.55 3.40
C ALA A 86 -14.56 -0.29 3.41
N VAL A 87 -13.40 0.30 3.11
CA VAL A 87 -12.11 -0.42 3.18
C VAL A 87 -11.78 -0.73 4.64
N PRO A 88 -11.60 -2.01 5.02
CA PRO A 88 -11.23 -2.36 6.38
C PRO A 88 -9.92 -1.71 6.81
N ASP A 89 -9.81 -1.32 8.07
CA ASP A 89 -8.63 -0.63 8.60
C ASP A 89 -7.32 -1.40 8.40
N ALA A 90 -7.35 -2.73 8.55
CA ALA A 90 -6.18 -3.58 8.30
C ALA A 90 -5.73 -3.54 6.84
N ASP A 91 -6.67 -3.61 5.89
CA ASP A 91 -6.39 -3.50 4.46
C ASP A 91 -5.89 -2.11 4.10
N LEU A 92 -6.51 -1.08 4.68
CA LEU A 92 -6.15 0.32 4.46
C LEU A 92 -4.71 0.59 4.91
N LYS A 93 -4.32 0.10 6.07
CA LYS A 93 -2.95 0.22 6.59
C LYS A 93 -1.93 -0.47 5.69
N ALA A 94 -2.21 -1.70 5.29
CA ALA A 94 -1.35 -2.46 4.38
C ALA A 94 -1.24 -1.78 3.02
N LEU A 95 -2.34 -1.28 2.47
CA LEU A 95 -2.40 -0.57 1.20
C LEU A 95 -1.57 0.71 1.22
N VAL A 96 -1.76 1.56 2.21
CA VAL A 96 -1.02 2.83 2.34
C VAL A 96 0.48 2.58 2.52
N LYS A 97 0.84 1.62 3.34
CA LYS A 97 2.24 1.24 3.54
C LYS A 97 2.90 0.77 2.25
N TRP A 98 2.19 0.00 1.46
CA TRP A 98 2.66 -0.42 0.15
C TRP A 98 2.80 0.78 -0.82
N ILE A 99 1.79 1.65 -0.90
CA ILE A 99 1.83 2.85 -1.75
C ILE A 99 3.08 3.67 -1.46
N LEU A 100 3.40 3.90 -0.19
CA LEU A 100 4.59 4.65 0.22
C LEU A 100 5.91 3.95 -0.11
N SER A 101 5.88 2.66 -0.39
CA SER A 101 7.05 1.86 -0.78
C SER A 101 7.32 1.84 -2.29
N VAL A 102 6.38 2.32 -3.09
CA VAL A 102 6.50 2.30 -4.57
C VAL A 102 7.60 3.27 -5.03
N LYS A 103 8.46 2.79 -5.94
CA LYS A 103 9.58 3.57 -6.48
C LYS A 103 9.42 3.85 -7.96
#